data_af71232692d3fb4cac781a14694e2939
#
_entry.id   af71232692d3fb4cac781a14694e2939
#
_cell.length_a   1.000
_cell.length_b   1.000
_cell.length_c   1.000
_cell.angle_alpha   90.00
_cell.angle_beta   90.00
_cell.angle_gamma   90.00
#
_symmetry.space_group_name_H-M   'P 1'
#
loop_
_entity.id
_entity.type
_entity.pdbx_description
1 polymer ?
#
loop_
_entity_poly.entity_id
_entity_poly.type
_entity_poly.pdbx_seq_one_letter_code
_entity_poly.pdbx_strand_id
1 'polypeptide(L)'
;CFYRDKIREPLQILTEGSRKIQENHLDFPVDYRKKDEMGSLCREFDRMRSQLQENNRQLWSMVEQERTLKAVIAHDIRSPLAVLRGYQETLMEFLPAGQLSQQDMEEMLASGMQQIDRLNAFVEQMRRLSGIEERTVHMDKIETSALLRYMEQTAKALANKESCRTVIRSEGMPNGFFGDFSLICEVYENLLGNAVRYARHMILITMEVTDGMLFISMGDDGEGFHGKEKEITKPFYHDNLADDLKHFGLGMYLSKLYCEMHGGKLLLGSADLGGAYVKAGFHIE
;
A
#
# COMPACT_ATOMS: atom_id res chain seq x y z
N CYS A 1 14.84 -11.31 57.55
CA CYS A 1 15.29 -11.74 56.25
C CYS A 1 14.17 -12.31 55.37
N PHE A 2 13.47 -13.41 55.74
CA PHE A 2 12.48 -14.06 54.86
C PHE A 2 11.37 -13.13 54.34
N TYR A 3 10.71 -12.37 55.19
CA TYR A 3 9.61 -11.46 54.85
C TYR A 3 10.10 -10.30 53.94
N ARG A 4 11.25 -9.75 54.21
CA ARG A 4 11.83 -8.64 53.46
C ARG A 4 12.19 -9.05 52.02
N ASP A 5 12.85 -10.19 51.87
CA ASP A 5 13.44 -10.60 50.59
C ASP A 5 12.48 -11.40 49.68
N LYS A 6 11.39 -11.95 50.25
CA LYS A 6 10.42 -12.75 49.49
C LYS A 6 9.05 -12.07 49.28
N ILE A 7 8.72 -11.05 50.02
CA ILE A 7 7.43 -10.39 49.89
C ILE A 7 7.60 -8.88 49.67
N ARG A 8 8.33 -8.18 50.57
CA ARG A 8 8.44 -6.72 50.50
C ARG A 8 9.16 -6.22 49.25
N GLU A 9 10.28 -6.83 48.89
CA GLU A 9 11.07 -6.44 47.73
C GLU A 9 10.28 -6.57 46.39
N PRO A 10 9.67 -7.73 46.05
CA PRO A 10 8.90 -7.84 44.83
C PRO A 10 7.65 -6.96 44.81
N LEU A 11 6.98 -6.75 45.95
CA LEU A 11 5.87 -5.81 46.03
C LEU A 11 6.29 -4.37 45.78
N GLN A 12 7.45 -3.94 46.23
CA GLN A 12 7.98 -2.61 45.94
C GLN A 12 8.29 -2.46 44.45
N ILE A 13 8.90 -3.47 43.82
CA ILE A 13 9.19 -3.49 42.39
C ILE A 13 7.89 -3.34 41.58
N LEU A 14 6.85 -4.13 41.92
CA LEU A 14 5.56 -4.07 41.23
C LEU A 14 4.84 -2.73 41.46
N THR A 15 4.88 -2.19 42.67
CA THR A 15 4.25 -0.90 42.99
C THR A 15 4.95 0.24 42.24
N GLU A 16 6.27 0.27 42.23
CA GLU A 16 7.05 1.25 41.48
C GLU A 16 6.87 1.11 39.97
N GLY A 17 6.86 -0.14 39.45
CA GLY A 17 6.56 -0.44 38.08
C GLY A 17 5.17 0.03 37.67
N SER A 18 4.15 -0.20 38.51
CA SER A 18 2.78 0.28 38.26
C SER A 18 2.71 1.81 38.19
N ARG A 19 3.44 2.53 39.06
CA ARG A 19 3.53 4.00 39.01
C ARG A 19 4.19 4.47 37.70
N LYS A 20 5.28 3.84 37.28
CA LYS A 20 5.93 4.16 35.98
C LYS A 20 5.01 3.94 34.79
N ILE A 21 4.21 2.86 34.83
CA ILE A 21 3.18 2.60 33.78
C ILE A 21 2.13 3.70 33.76
N GLN A 22 1.63 4.16 34.91
CA GLN A 22 0.68 5.27 35.01
C GLN A 22 1.24 6.59 34.45
N GLU A 23 2.55 6.81 34.59
CA GLU A 23 3.28 7.94 34.02
C GLU A 23 3.65 7.73 32.54
N ASN A 24 3.17 6.66 31.90
CA ASN A 24 3.48 6.24 30.52
C ASN A 24 4.97 5.96 30.28
N HIS A 25 5.74 5.68 31.31
CA HIS A 25 7.11 5.24 31.23
C HIS A 25 7.17 3.71 31.21
N LEU A 26 7.22 3.10 30.02
CA LEU A 26 7.19 1.64 29.86
C LEU A 26 8.59 1.03 29.68
N ASP A 27 9.63 1.85 29.56
CA ASP A 27 11.01 1.41 29.32
C ASP A 27 11.76 1.25 30.66
N PHE A 28 11.42 0.18 31.39
CA PHE A 28 12.10 -0.22 32.61
C PHE A 28 12.09 -1.74 32.77
N PRO A 29 13.18 -2.36 33.31
CA PRO A 29 13.19 -3.78 33.56
C PRO A 29 12.46 -4.12 34.87
N VAL A 30 11.80 -5.29 34.90
CA VAL A 30 11.29 -5.92 36.13
C VAL A 30 12.25 -7.00 36.53
N ASP A 31 13.27 -6.64 37.35
CA ASP A 31 14.35 -7.55 37.71
C ASP A 31 14.07 -8.28 39.04
N TYR A 32 13.26 -9.33 38.97
CA TYR A 32 13.06 -10.29 40.06
C TYR A 32 13.14 -11.72 39.52
N ARG A 33 14.29 -12.40 39.76
CA ARG A 33 14.64 -13.68 39.09
C ARG A 33 14.36 -14.93 39.94
N LYS A 34 13.79 -14.81 41.12
CA LYS A 34 13.51 -15.99 41.95
C LYS A 34 12.41 -16.85 41.39
N LYS A 35 12.55 -18.19 41.56
CA LYS A 35 11.56 -19.18 41.12
C LYS A 35 10.55 -19.49 42.23
N ASP A 36 9.83 -18.45 42.66
CA ASP A 36 8.76 -18.54 43.66
C ASP A 36 7.48 -17.88 43.10
N GLU A 37 6.41 -17.83 43.87
CA GLU A 37 5.11 -17.30 43.48
C GLU A 37 5.22 -15.80 43.12
N MET A 38 6.06 -15.05 43.85
CA MET A 38 6.33 -13.63 43.56
C MET A 38 7.11 -13.48 42.25
N GLY A 39 8.04 -14.38 41.96
CA GLY A 39 8.74 -14.42 40.70
C GLY A 39 7.81 -14.72 39.51
N SER A 40 6.79 -15.58 39.74
CA SER A 40 5.75 -15.80 38.72
C SER A 40 4.93 -14.54 38.47
N LEU A 41 4.52 -13.85 39.54
CA LEU A 41 3.76 -12.60 39.45
C LEU A 41 4.56 -11.49 38.76
N CYS A 42 5.85 -11.35 39.07
CA CYS A 42 6.74 -10.37 38.42
C CYS A 42 6.89 -10.66 36.92
N ARG A 43 7.00 -11.93 36.52
CA ARG A 43 7.07 -12.31 35.11
C ARG A 43 5.78 -11.98 34.34
N GLU A 44 4.62 -12.26 34.93
CA GLU A 44 3.33 -11.90 34.29
C GLU A 44 3.14 -10.37 34.23
N PHE A 45 3.56 -9.64 35.23
CA PHE A 45 3.57 -8.18 35.19
C PHE A 45 4.51 -7.63 34.09
N ASP A 46 5.71 -8.20 33.93
CA ASP A 46 6.64 -7.78 32.87
C ASP A 46 6.12 -8.13 31.48
N ARG A 47 5.44 -9.27 31.34
CA ARG A 47 4.75 -9.64 30.08
C ARG A 47 3.67 -8.61 29.72
N MET A 48 2.84 -8.21 30.70
CA MET A 48 1.80 -7.19 30.51
C MET A 48 2.42 -5.82 30.17
N ARG A 49 3.48 -5.41 30.87
CA ARG A 49 4.23 -4.18 30.55
C ARG A 49 4.77 -4.21 29.11
N SER A 50 5.39 -5.34 28.72
CA SER A 50 5.93 -5.50 27.37
C SER A 50 4.85 -5.46 26.30
N GLN A 51 3.68 -6.04 26.56
CA GLN A 51 2.52 -5.97 25.65
C GLN A 51 2.01 -4.53 25.51
N LEU A 52 1.92 -3.78 26.63
CA LEU A 52 1.54 -2.36 26.61
C LEU A 52 2.56 -1.51 25.83
N GLN A 53 3.85 -1.80 26.00
CA GLN A 53 4.93 -1.11 25.26
C GLN A 53 4.81 -1.36 23.75
N GLU A 54 4.56 -2.60 23.35
CA GLU A 54 4.36 -2.95 21.93
C GLU A 54 3.09 -2.31 21.37
N ASN A 55 1.98 -2.35 22.09
CA ASN A 55 0.74 -1.69 21.68
C ASN A 55 0.94 -0.17 21.48
N ASN A 56 1.63 0.48 22.43
CA ASN A 56 1.95 1.91 22.30
C ASN A 56 2.83 2.19 21.07
N ARG A 57 3.81 1.34 20.81
CA ARG A 57 4.68 1.47 19.64
C ARG A 57 3.88 1.37 18.33
N GLN A 58 2.95 0.42 18.26
CA GLN A 58 2.05 0.26 17.13
C GLN A 58 1.14 1.48 16.96
N LEU A 59 0.53 1.98 18.04
CA LEU A 59 -0.30 3.19 18.00
C LEU A 59 0.49 4.42 17.52
N TRP A 60 1.69 4.64 18.01
CA TRP A 60 2.53 5.75 17.55
C TRP A 60 2.92 5.61 16.08
N SER A 61 3.20 4.39 15.62
CA SER A 61 3.44 4.13 14.20
C SER A 61 2.23 4.48 13.33
N MET A 62 1.02 4.12 13.77
CA MET A 62 -0.22 4.46 13.07
C MET A 62 -0.46 5.98 13.02
N VAL A 63 -0.26 6.68 14.14
CA VAL A 63 -0.39 8.15 14.20
C VAL A 63 0.60 8.85 13.28
N GLU A 64 1.84 8.37 13.23
CA GLU A 64 2.87 8.93 12.35
C GLU A 64 2.57 8.65 10.86
N GLN A 65 2.07 7.47 10.55
CA GLN A 65 1.60 7.14 9.20
C GLN A 65 0.43 8.04 8.79
N GLU A 66 -0.55 8.27 9.68
CA GLU A 66 -1.68 9.16 9.42
C GLU A 66 -1.23 10.62 9.19
N ARG A 67 -0.28 11.11 9.99
CA ARG A 67 0.30 12.45 9.80
C ARG A 67 1.00 12.58 8.46
N THR A 68 1.82 11.60 8.10
CA THR A 68 2.52 11.56 6.82
C THR A 68 1.53 11.55 5.67
N LEU A 69 0.48 10.72 5.77
CA LEU A 69 -0.62 10.64 4.81
C LEU A 69 -1.27 12.01 4.60
N LYS A 70 -1.67 12.70 5.68
CA LYS A 70 -2.28 14.04 5.61
C LYS A 70 -1.35 15.07 4.97
N ALA A 71 -0.06 15.04 5.26
CA ALA A 71 0.92 15.96 4.69
C ALA A 71 1.09 15.75 3.17
N VAL A 72 1.18 14.50 2.73
CA VAL A 72 1.30 14.16 1.30
C VAL A 72 0.02 14.53 0.55
N ILE A 73 -1.17 14.21 1.08
CA ILE A 73 -2.46 14.62 0.50
C ILE A 73 -2.50 16.13 0.28
N ALA A 74 -2.13 16.91 1.30
CA ALA A 74 -2.15 18.37 1.20
C ALA A 74 -1.15 18.91 0.15
N HIS A 75 0.01 18.28 0.01
CA HIS A 75 1.00 18.63 -1.01
C HIS A 75 0.49 18.30 -2.41
N ASP A 76 -0.03 17.10 -2.63
CA ASP A 76 -0.43 16.60 -3.95
C ASP A 76 -1.70 17.27 -4.50
N ILE A 77 -2.54 17.80 -3.61
CA ILE A 77 -3.66 18.68 -4.01
C ILE A 77 -3.15 20.09 -4.32
N ARG A 78 -2.22 20.64 -3.52
CA ARG A 78 -1.75 22.02 -3.68
C ARG A 78 -1.02 22.23 -5.00
N SER A 79 -0.21 21.28 -5.44
CA SER A 79 0.58 21.37 -6.66
C SER A 79 -0.28 21.61 -7.91
N PRO A 80 -1.25 20.77 -8.30
CA PRO A 80 -2.10 21.00 -9.46
C PRO A 80 -2.96 22.26 -9.31
N LEU A 81 -3.43 22.58 -8.10
CA LEU A 81 -4.18 23.82 -7.86
C LEU A 81 -3.33 25.07 -8.10
N ALA A 82 -2.04 25.05 -7.72
CA ALA A 82 -1.13 26.17 -7.99
C ALA A 82 -0.90 26.37 -9.50
N VAL A 83 -0.77 25.28 -10.27
CA VAL A 83 -0.65 25.34 -11.73
C VAL A 83 -1.93 25.90 -12.37
N LEU A 84 -3.11 25.40 -11.97
CA LEU A 84 -4.39 25.91 -12.45
C LEU A 84 -4.55 27.39 -12.16
N ARG A 85 -4.20 27.83 -10.95
CA ARG A 85 -4.24 29.22 -10.56
C ARG A 85 -3.29 30.07 -11.41
N GLY A 86 -2.06 29.59 -11.65
CA GLY A 86 -1.10 30.28 -12.51
C GLY A 86 -1.62 30.49 -13.93
N TYR A 87 -2.25 29.47 -14.53
CA TYR A 87 -2.88 29.61 -15.85
C TYR A 87 -4.02 30.64 -15.84
N GLN A 88 -4.87 30.64 -14.80
CA GLN A 88 -5.93 31.64 -14.66
C GLN A 88 -5.37 33.04 -14.52
N GLU A 89 -4.38 33.27 -13.67
CA GLU A 89 -3.73 34.57 -13.47
C GLU A 89 -3.12 35.06 -14.78
N THR A 90 -2.43 34.20 -15.53
CA THR A 90 -1.85 34.54 -16.84
C THR A 90 -2.93 34.91 -17.86
N LEU A 91 -4.01 34.11 -17.95
CA LEU A 91 -5.12 34.44 -18.86
C LEU A 91 -5.78 35.77 -18.50
N MET A 92 -6.02 36.03 -17.20
CA MET A 92 -6.64 37.28 -16.75
C MET A 92 -5.79 38.51 -17.03
N GLU A 93 -4.47 38.42 -16.95
CA GLU A 93 -3.53 39.52 -17.15
C GLU A 93 -3.28 39.80 -18.63
N PHE A 94 -2.99 38.77 -19.43
CA PHE A 94 -2.48 38.95 -20.80
C PHE A 94 -3.56 38.84 -21.89
N LEU A 95 -4.69 38.18 -21.64
CA LEU A 95 -5.77 38.05 -22.63
C LEU A 95 -6.41 39.43 -22.98
N PRO A 96 -6.72 40.33 -22.00
CA PRO A 96 -7.27 41.64 -22.32
C PRO A 96 -6.27 42.53 -23.08
N ALA A 97 -4.96 42.32 -22.87
CA ALA A 97 -3.90 43.04 -23.56
C ALA A 97 -3.61 42.55 -24.99
N GLY A 98 -4.25 41.47 -25.43
CA GLY A 98 -4.00 40.85 -26.74
C GLY A 98 -2.59 40.26 -26.90
N GLN A 99 -1.95 39.89 -25.80
CA GLN A 99 -0.57 39.40 -25.76
C GLN A 99 -0.45 37.89 -25.79
N LEU A 100 -1.58 37.17 -25.78
CA LEU A 100 -1.63 35.72 -25.88
C LEU A 100 -2.05 35.30 -27.28
N SER A 101 -1.31 34.35 -27.86
CA SER A 101 -1.74 33.73 -29.11
C SER A 101 -2.88 32.72 -28.82
N GLN A 102 -3.65 32.39 -29.86
CA GLN A 102 -4.67 31.33 -29.75
C GLN A 102 -4.04 30.00 -29.32
N GLN A 103 -2.85 29.68 -29.80
CA GLN A 103 -2.13 28.47 -29.47
C GLN A 103 -1.75 28.43 -27.99
N ASP A 104 -1.24 29.54 -27.43
CA ASP A 104 -0.90 29.61 -25.99
C ASP A 104 -2.13 29.40 -25.12
N MET A 105 -3.28 29.96 -25.51
CA MET A 105 -4.56 29.76 -24.81
C MET A 105 -5.01 28.30 -24.85
N GLU A 106 -4.94 27.66 -26.03
CA GLU A 106 -5.31 26.24 -26.19
C GLU A 106 -4.41 25.33 -25.35
N GLU A 107 -3.10 25.59 -25.33
CA GLU A 107 -2.12 24.84 -24.52
C GLU A 107 -2.38 25.01 -23.01
N MET A 108 -2.67 26.22 -22.53
CA MET A 108 -3.03 26.49 -21.13
C MET A 108 -4.32 25.80 -20.72
N LEU A 109 -5.34 25.83 -21.59
CA LEU A 109 -6.61 25.16 -21.33
C LEU A 109 -6.45 23.63 -21.30
N ALA A 110 -5.72 23.07 -22.27
CA ALA A 110 -5.45 21.63 -22.32
C ALA A 110 -4.67 21.17 -21.08
N SER A 111 -3.64 21.92 -20.68
CA SER A 111 -2.84 21.66 -19.48
C SER A 111 -3.69 21.80 -18.20
N GLY A 112 -4.59 22.80 -18.16
CA GLY A 112 -5.53 22.97 -17.05
C GLY A 112 -6.50 21.80 -16.92
N MET A 113 -7.06 21.31 -18.03
CA MET A 113 -7.91 20.10 -18.03
C MET A 113 -7.14 18.89 -17.51
N GLN A 114 -5.88 18.71 -17.91
CA GLN A 114 -5.04 17.63 -17.42
C GLN A 114 -4.85 17.69 -15.88
N GLN A 115 -4.70 18.89 -15.30
CA GLN A 115 -4.62 19.02 -13.84
C GLN A 115 -5.94 18.67 -13.15
N ILE A 116 -7.09 19.01 -13.75
CA ILE A 116 -8.43 18.64 -13.25
C ILE A 116 -8.60 17.11 -13.27
N ASP A 117 -8.23 16.47 -14.37
CA ASP A 117 -8.31 15.00 -14.49
C ASP A 117 -7.42 14.32 -13.45
N ARG A 118 -6.23 14.87 -13.19
CA ARG A 118 -5.34 14.43 -12.13
C ARG A 118 -6.00 14.53 -10.76
N LEU A 119 -6.61 15.67 -10.42
CA LEU A 119 -7.31 15.84 -9.15
C LEU A 119 -8.47 14.87 -8.99
N ASN A 120 -9.24 14.63 -10.05
CA ASN A 120 -10.34 13.66 -10.03
C ASN A 120 -9.83 12.24 -9.77
N ALA A 121 -8.75 11.83 -10.44
CA ALA A 121 -8.11 10.53 -10.21
C ALA A 121 -7.61 10.40 -8.75
N PHE A 122 -7.04 11.47 -8.19
CA PHE A 122 -6.61 11.52 -6.80
C PHE A 122 -7.78 11.35 -5.82
N VAL A 123 -8.86 12.09 -6.01
CA VAL A 123 -10.07 11.99 -5.17
C VAL A 123 -10.65 10.57 -5.20
N GLU A 124 -10.67 9.93 -6.38
CA GLU A 124 -11.17 8.56 -6.51
C GLU A 124 -10.26 7.55 -5.78
N GLN A 125 -8.94 7.71 -5.84
CA GLN A 125 -8.02 6.88 -5.06
C GLN A 125 -8.17 7.09 -3.55
N MET A 126 -8.39 8.33 -3.09
CA MET A 126 -8.68 8.63 -1.69
C MET A 126 -9.99 8.00 -1.23
N ARG A 127 -11.02 8.03 -2.08
CA ARG A 127 -12.30 7.36 -1.79
C ARG A 127 -12.11 5.86 -1.61
N ARG A 128 -11.32 5.21 -2.47
CA ARG A 128 -10.99 3.78 -2.34
C ARG A 128 -10.23 3.49 -1.04
N LEU A 129 -9.26 4.32 -0.70
CA LEU A 129 -8.48 4.17 0.54
C LEU A 129 -9.36 4.31 1.79
N SER A 130 -10.23 5.34 1.83
CA SER A 130 -11.15 5.56 2.96
C SER A 130 -12.20 4.46 3.12
N GLY A 131 -12.60 3.82 2.01
CA GLY A 131 -13.57 2.73 2.03
C GLY A 131 -13.00 1.37 2.41
N ILE A 132 -11.69 1.24 2.56
CA ILE A 132 -11.05 -0.06 2.85
C ILE A 132 -11.48 -0.63 4.20
N GLU A 133 -11.57 0.20 5.25
CA GLU A 133 -11.94 -0.26 6.60
C GLU A 133 -13.38 -0.78 6.68
N GLU A 134 -14.27 -0.29 5.81
CA GLU A 134 -15.66 -0.72 5.72
C GLU A 134 -15.88 -1.83 4.68
N ARG A 135 -14.88 -2.12 3.85
CA ARG A 135 -14.99 -3.11 2.77
C ARG A 135 -14.90 -4.51 3.33
N THR A 136 -15.94 -5.30 3.11
CA THR A 136 -15.97 -6.73 3.40
C THR A 136 -15.60 -7.52 2.16
N VAL A 137 -14.83 -8.60 2.32
CA VAL A 137 -14.52 -9.52 1.23
C VAL A 137 -15.74 -10.38 0.93
N HIS A 138 -16.17 -10.38 -0.31
CA HIS A 138 -17.31 -11.18 -0.78
C HIS A 138 -16.79 -12.42 -1.51
N MET A 139 -16.95 -13.59 -0.87
CA MET A 139 -16.52 -14.87 -1.42
C MET A 139 -17.60 -15.43 -2.35
N ASP A 140 -17.50 -15.09 -3.63
CA ASP A 140 -18.39 -15.60 -4.67
C ASP A 140 -17.71 -16.66 -5.55
N LYS A 141 -18.49 -17.51 -6.21
CA LYS A 141 -17.95 -18.49 -7.14
C LYS A 141 -17.43 -17.80 -8.40
N ILE A 142 -16.16 -17.94 -8.64
CA ILE A 142 -15.44 -17.40 -9.80
C ILE A 142 -15.14 -18.55 -10.78
N GLU A 143 -15.55 -18.41 -12.04
CA GLU A 143 -15.06 -19.28 -13.10
C GLU A 143 -13.68 -18.82 -13.56
N THR A 144 -12.69 -19.73 -13.54
CA THR A 144 -11.32 -19.44 -13.98
C THR A 144 -11.27 -18.89 -15.40
N SER A 145 -12.13 -19.41 -16.30
CA SER A 145 -12.24 -18.91 -17.68
C SER A 145 -12.72 -17.47 -17.78
N ALA A 146 -13.55 -17.01 -16.83
CA ALA A 146 -14.01 -15.61 -16.77
C ALA A 146 -12.89 -14.68 -16.30
N LEU A 147 -12.16 -15.09 -15.27
CA LEU A 147 -11.01 -14.32 -14.77
C LEU A 147 -9.91 -14.22 -15.84
N LEU A 148 -9.55 -15.30 -16.51
CA LEU A 148 -8.56 -15.31 -17.60
C LEU A 148 -8.96 -14.38 -18.75
N ARG A 149 -10.21 -14.43 -19.18
CA ARG A 149 -10.71 -13.53 -20.23
C ARG A 149 -10.62 -12.07 -19.83
N TYR A 150 -10.98 -11.75 -18.59
CA TYR A 150 -10.83 -10.39 -18.06
C TYR A 150 -9.39 -9.93 -18.08
N MET A 151 -8.45 -10.77 -17.57
CA MET A 151 -7.02 -10.47 -17.53
C MET A 151 -6.45 -10.26 -18.96
N GLU A 152 -6.82 -11.11 -19.93
CA GLU A 152 -6.39 -10.96 -21.32
C GLU A 152 -6.92 -9.69 -21.98
N GLN A 153 -8.19 -9.35 -21.76
CA GLN A 153 -8.80 -8.13 -22.29
C GLN A 153 -8.15 -6.87 -21.73
N THR A 154 -7.93 -6.84 -20.43
CA THR A 154 -7.29 -5.72 -19.73
C THR A 154 -5.83 -5.58 -20.16
N ALA A 155 -5.10 -6.70 -20.27
CA ALA A 155 -3.71 -6.69 -20.75
C ALA A 155 -3.61 -6.15 -22.18
N LYS A 156 -4.48 -6.57 -23.07
CA LYS A 156 -4.52 -6.05 -24.46
C LYS A 156 -4.85 -4.55 -24.48
N ALA A 157 -5.79 -4.09 -23.67
CA ALA A 157 -6.21 -2.69 -23.66
C ALA A 157 -5.09 -1.75 -23.15
N LEU A 158 -4.33 -2.17 -22.14
CA LEU A 158 -3.25 -1.37 -21.55
C LEU A 158 -1.94 -1.48 -22.35
N ALA A 159 -1.51 -2.69 -22.69
CA ALA A 159 -0.24 -2.93 -23.37
C ALA A 159 -0.18 -2.40 -24.81
N ASN A 160 -1.31 -2.39 -25.54
CA ASN A 160 -1.37 -1.83 -26.89
C ASN A 160 -1.07 -0.31 -26.94
N LYS A 161 -1.31 0.41 -25.86
CA LYS A 161 -1.00 1.85 -25.75
C LYS A 161 0.51 2.12 -25.65
N GLU A 162 1.24 1.20 -25.04
CA GLU A 162 2.66 1.39 -24.66
C GLU A 162 3.61 0.49 -25.48
N SER A 163 3.10 -0.24 -26.50
CA SER A 163 3.88 -1.16 -27.36
C SER A 163 4.59 -2.29 -26.58
N CYS A 164 4.12 -2.65 -25.41
CA CYS A 164 4.64 -3.75 -24.60
C CYS A 164 3.98 -5.09 -24.98
N ARG A 165 4.80 -6.14 -25.04
CA ARG A 165 4.31 -7.51 -25.26
C ARG A 165 3.95 -8.15 -23.93
N THR A 166 2.70 -8.59 -23.78
CA THR A 166 2.24 -9.34 -22.61
C THR A 166 2.13 -10.84 -22.91
N VAL A 167 2.60 -11.68 -21.98
CA VAL A 167 2.47 -13.13 -22.04
C VAL A 167 1.77 -13.58 -20.77
N ILE A 168 0.61 -14.24 -20.92
CA ILE A 168 -0.16 -14.77 -19.79
C ILE A 168 -0.01 -16.29 -19.76
N ARG A 169 0.35 -16.85 -18.61
CA ARG A 169 0.42 -18.29 -18.35
C ARG A 169 -0.50 -18.65 -17.19
N SER A 170 -1.14 -19.78 -17.26
CA SER A 170 -1.94 -20.33 -16.17
C SER A 170 -1.53 -21.77 -15.90
N GLU A 171 -1.23 -22.10 -14.65
CA GLU A 171 -0.75 -23.41 -14.24
C GLU A 171 -1.55 -23.92 -13.03
N GLY A 172 -1.95 -25.21 -13.06
CA GLY A 172 -2.62 -25.82 -11.92
C GLY A 172 -3.98 -25.21 -11.51
N MET A 173 -4.64 -24.49 -12.43
CA MET A 173 -5.90 -23.80 -12.13
C MET A 173 -7.09 -24.75 -12.09
N PRO A 174 -7.96 -24.70 -11.05
CA PRO A 174 -9.24 -25.39 -11.04
C PRO A 174 -10.21 -24.75 -12.04
N ASN A 175 -11.29 -25.41 -12.40
CA ASN A 175 -12.32 -24.85 -13.27
C ASN A 175 -13.04 -23.62 -12.65
N GLY A 176 -13.10 -23.59 -11.32
CA GLY A 176 -13.64 -22.47 -10.55
C GLY A 176 -13.23 -22.57 -9.08
N PHE A 177 -13.31 -21.46 -8.38
CA PHE A 177 -12.95 -21.29 -6.97
C PHE A 177 -13.83 -20.20 -6.34
N PHE A 178 -13.83 -20.09 -5.00
CA PHE A 178 -14.49 -19.00 -4.31
C PHE A 178 -13.48 -17.90 -3.97
N GLY A 179 -13.87 -16.64 -4.21
CA GLY A 179 -13.04 -15.46 -3.96
C GLY A 179 -13.78 -14.17 -4.26
N ASP A 180 -13.17 -13.03 -4.00
CA ASP A 180 -13.70 -11.72 -4.37
C ASP A 180 -13.16 -11.30 -5.75
N PHE A 181 -13.99 -11.51 -6.79
CA PHE A 181 -13.63 -11.20 -8.18
C PHE A 181 -13.23 -9.73 -8.37
N SER A 182 -13.98 -8.81 -7.77
CA SER A 182 -13.74 -7.37 -7.90
C SER A 182 -12.39 -6.97 -7.31
N LEU A 183 -12.09 -7.49 -6.13
CA LEU A 183 -10.86 -7.22 -5.41
C LEU A 183 -9.64 -7.81 -6.13
N ILE A 184 -9.74 -9.04 -6.63
CA ILE A 184 -8.69 -9.68 -7.43
C ILE A 184 -8.42 -8.88 -8.71
N CYS A 185 -9.47 -8.42 -9.39
CA CYS A 185 -9.35 -7.60 -10.62
C CYS A 185 -8.71 -6.23 -10.32
N GLU A 186 -9.07 -5.55 -9.23
CA GLU A 186 -8.45 -4.28 -8.84
C GLU A 186 -6.95 -4.44 -8.57
N VAL A 187 -6.56 -5.49 -7.86
CA VAL A 187 -5.12 -5.79 -7.64
C VAL A 187 -4.42 -6.06 -8.98
N TYR A 188 -5.02 -6.90 -9.82
CA TYR A 188 -4.46 -7.20 -11.14
C TYR A 188 -4.25 -5.94 -11.98
N GLU A 189 -5.25 -5.05 -12.06
CA GLU A 189 -5.15 -3.78 -12.80
C GLU A 189 -4.05 -2.87 -12.28
N ASN A 190 -3.93 -2.74 -10.96
CA ASN A 190 -2.87 -1.95 -10.32
C ASN A 190 -1.48 -2.49 -10.64
N LEU A 191 -1.30 -3.82 -10.54
CA LEU A 191 -0.02 -4.47 -10.84
C LEU A 191 0.33 -4.36 -12.32
N LEU A 192 -0.65 -4.59 -13.20
CA LEU A 192 -0.47 -4.49 -14.65
C LEU A 192 -0.15 -3.05 -15.07
N GLY A 193 -0.86 -2.06 -14.51
CA GLY A 193 -0.58 -0.65 -14.78
C GLY A 193 0.86 -0.27 -14.42
N ASN A 194 1.36 -0.76 -13.28
CA ASN A 194 2.76 -0.56 -12.91
C ASN A 194 3.72 -1.30 -13.86
N ALA A 195 3.45 -2.57 -14.18
CA ALA A 195 4.30 -3.33 -15.08
C ALA A 195 4.37 -2.69 -16.48
N VAL A 196 3.25 -2.26 -17.05
CA VAL A 196 3.20 -1.57 -18.38
C VAL A 196 4.02 -0.28 -18.36
N ARG A 197 4.01 0.44 -17.25
CA ARG A 197 4.72 1.71 -17.12
C ARG A 197 6.24 1.56 -17.06
N TYR A 198 6.73 0.53 -16.37
CA TYR A 198 8.17 0.36 -16.10
C TYR A 198 8.82 -0.66 -17.02
N ALA A 199 8.05 -1.52 -17.69
CA ALA A 199 8.56 -2.46 -18.68
C ALA A 199 9.18 -1.73 -19.89
N ARG A 200 10.24 -2.32 -20.45
CA ARG A 200 10.82 -1.86 -21.71
C ARG A 200 10.11 -2.47 -22.91
N HIS A 201 9.88 -3.79 -22.88
CA HIS A 201 9.33 -4.52 -24.03
C HIS A 201 8.39 -5.67 -23.63
N MET A 202 8.59 -6.30 -22.46
CA MET A 202 7.92 -7.54 -22.12
C MET A 202 7.43 -7.62 -20.67
N ILE A 203 6.22 -8.14 -20.52
CA ILE A 203 5.60 -8.44 -19.22
C ILE A 203 5.15 -9.90 -19.24
N LEU A 204 5.63 -10.68 -18.27
CA LEU A 204 5.20 -12.05 -18.02
C LEU A 204 4.21 -12.05 -16.85
N ILE A 205 3.00 -12.55 -17.10
CA ILE A 205 1.94 -12.69 -16.12
C ILE A 205 1.72 -14.18 -15.89
N THR A 206 1.77 -14.62 -14.63
CA THR A 206 1.51 -16.02 -14.29
C THR A 206 0.39 -16.11 -13.26
N MET A 207 -0.53 -17.04 -13.48
CA MET A 207 -1.60 -17.36 -12.55
C MET A 207 -1.49 -18.83 -12.13
N GLU A 208 -1.42 -19.10 -10.84
CA GLU A 208 -1.28 -20.43 -10.28
C GLU A 208 -2.10 -20.61 -9.00
N VAL A 209 -2.55 -21.83 -8.73
CA VAL A 209 -3.17 -22.18 -7.46
C VAL A 209 -2.34 -23.24 -6.75
N THR A 210 -1.95 -22.93 -5.51
CA THR A 210 -1.16 -23.84 -4.66
C THR A 210 -1.65 -23.70 -3.21
N ASP A 211 -1.89 -24.83 -2.53
CA ASP A 211 -2.27 -24.87 -1.11
C ASP A 211 -3.46 -23.96 -0.71
N GLY A 212 -4.50 -23.91 -1.56
CA GLY A 212 -5.69 -23.08 -1.30
C GLY A 212 -5.45 -21.57 -1.50
N MET A 213 -4.36 -21.23 -2.17
CA MET A 213 -4.02 -19.83 -2.50
C MET A 213 -3.96 -19.64 -4.01
N LEU A 214 -4.66 -18.63 -4.50
CA LEU A 214 -4.48 -18.09 -5.85
C LEU A 214 -3.32 -17.11 -5.82
N PHE A 215 -2.36 -17.31 -6.70
CA PHE A 215 -1.27 -16.37 -6.93
C PHE A 215 -1.37 -15.78 -8.33
N ILE A 216 -1.29 -14.46 -8.40
CA ILE A 216 -1.12 -13.71 -9.63
C ILE A 216 0.24 -13.01 -9.54
N SER A 217 1.16 -13.38 -10.42
CA SER A 217 2.49 -12.78 -10.46
C SER A 217 2.75 -12.09 -11.78
N MET A 218 3.49 -11.00 -11.70
CA MET A 218 3.93 -10.21 -12.84
C MET A 218 5.43 -9.95 -12.77
N GLY A 219 6.13 -10.23 -13.87
CA GLY A 219 7.53 -9.88 -14.04
C GLY A 219 7.69 -9.03 -15.29
N ASP A 220 8.45 -7.96 -15.20
CA ASP A 220 8.79 -7.09 -16.33
C ASP A 220 10.30 -7.12 -16.64
N ASP A 221 10.68 -6.49 -17.76
CA ASP A 221 12.05 -6.31 -18.21
C ASP A 221 12.58 -4.88 -17.98
N GLY A 222 11.99 -4.16 -17.01
CA GLY A 222 12.36 -2.80 -16.65
C GLY A 222 13.61 -2.71 -15.76
N GLU A 223 13.70 -1.64 -14.98
CA GLU A 223 14.85 -1.40 -14.10
C GLU A 223 14.77 -2.15 -12.76
N GLY A 224 13.57 -2.62 -12.37
CA GLY A 224 13.36 -3.29 -11.09
C GLY A 224 13.22 -2.33 -9.91
N PHE A 225 13.23 -2.87 -8.69
CA PHE A 225 12.97 -2.09 -7.46
C PHE A 225 14.22 -1.54 -6.78
N HIS A 226 15.43 -1.90 -7.22
CA HIS A 226 16.70 -1.43 -6.66
C HIS A 226 16.85 -1.57 -5.13
N GLY A 227 16.26 -2.61 -4.53
CA GLY A 227 16.31 -2.85 -3.07
C GLY A 227 15.31 -2.02 -2.26
N LYS A 228 14.36 -1.34 -2.90
CA LYS A 228 13.34 -0.49 -2.25
C LYS A 228 11.99 -1.19 -2.06
N GLU A 229 11.95 -2.53 -2.11
CA GLU A 229 10.70 -3.32 -2.07
C GLU A 229 9.82 -2.99 -0.87
N LYS A 230 10.44 -2.73 0.31
CA LYS A 230 9.71 -2.35 1.52
C LYS A 230 9.14 -0.93 1.48
N GLU A 231 9.74 -0.05 0.69
CA GLU A 231 9.32 1.35 0.59
C GLU A 231 8.20 1.50 -0.42
N ILE A 232 8.24 0.76 -1.53
CA ILE A 232 7.26 0.80 -2.61
C ILE A 232 5.86 0.40 -2.15
N THR A 233 5.74 -0.43 -1.12
CA THR A 233 4.46 -0.78 -0.51
C THR A 233 3.98 0.20 0.57
N LYS A 234 4.71 1.30 0.82
CA LYS A 234 4.21 2.39 1.67
C LYS A 234 3.28 3.30 0.86
N PRO A 235 2.29 3.92 1.51
CA PRO A 235 1.42 4.86 0.80
C PRO A 235 2.23 6.06 0.27
N PHE A 236 1.88 6.53 -0.93
CA PHE A 236 2.49 7.69 -1.59
C PHE A 236 3.99 7.57 -1.89
N TYR A 237 4.47 6.37 -2.11
CA TYR A 237 5.84 6.18 -2.56
C TYR A 237 5.98 6.56 -4.04
N HIS A 238 6.92 7.44 -4.34
CA HIS A 238 7.32 7.84 -5.71
C HIS A 238 8.83 7.73 -5.86
N ASP A 239 9.29 7.10 -6.92
CA ASP A 239 10.74 6.98 -7.22
C ASP A 239 11.33 8.26 -7.81
N ASN A 240 10.54 9.03 -8.59
CA ASN A 240 10.93 10.32 -9.19
C ASN A 240 9.74 11.29 -9.23
N LEU A 241 9.92 12.46 -8.63
CA LEU A 241 8.91 13.53 -8.57
C LEU A 241 8.61 14.20 -9.93
N ALA A 242 9.41 13.98 -10.96
CA ALA A 242 9.34 14.76 -12.19
C ALA A 242 8.45 14.15 -13.30
N ASP A 243 8.25 12.83 -13.34
CA ASP A 243 7.60 12.16 -14.47
C ASP A 243 6.18 11.64 -14.20
N ASP A 244 5.65 11.78 -12.98
CA ASP A 244 4.50 11.04 -12.52
C ASP A 244 3.25 11.88 -12.28
N LEU A 245 2.80 12.56 -13.32
CA LEU A 245 1.61 13.42 -13.26
C LEU A 245 0.27 12.66 -13.06
N LYS A 246 0.26 11.33 -13.18
CA LYS A 246 -0.99 10.53 -13.16
C LYS A 246 -1.12 9.53 -12.00
N HIS A 247 -0.03 9.26 -11.26
CA HIS A 247 -0.04 8.21 -10.23
C HIS A 247 0.41 8.75 -8.87
N PHE A 248 -0.36 8.48 -7.84
CA PHE A 248 -0.18 9.01 -6.49
C PHE A 248 0.54 8.05 -5.54
N GLY A 249 1.23 7.03 -6.07
CA GLY A 249 1.96 6.04 -5.25
C GLY A 249 1.08 5.20 -4.31
N LEU A 250 -0.21 5.09 -4.60
CA LEU A 250 -1.17 4.33 -3.77
C LEU A 250 -1.46 2.94 -4.29
N GLY A 251 -1.24 2.66 -5.59
CA GLY A 251 -1.63 1.40 -6.21
C GLY A 251 -1.00 0.17 -5.53
N MET A 252 0.31 0.18 -5.26
CA MET A 252 1.00 -0.92 -4.58
C MET A 252 0.58 -1.07 -3.13
N TYR A 253 0.35 0.04 -2.44
CA TYR A 253 -0.17 0.02 -1.07
C TYR A 253 -1.58 -0.56 -1.00
N LEU A 254 -2.49 -0.13 -1.86
CA LEU A 254 -3.85 -0.68 -1.97
C LEU A 254 -3.82 -2.17 -2.34
N SER A 255 -2.98 -2.56 -3.29
CA SER A 255 -2.81 -3.97 -3.66
C SER A 255 -2.35 -4.83 -2.47
N LYS A 256 -1.44 -4.32 -1.65
CA LYS A 256 -1.00 -4.99 -0.42
C LYS A 256 -2.17 -5.17 0.55
N LEU A 257 -2.92 -4.10 0.83
CA LEU A 257 -4.07 -4.16 1.74
C LEU A 257 -5.15 -5.14 1.24
N TYR A 258 -5.45 -5.12 -0.05
CA TYR A 258 -6.43 -6.03 -0.65
C TYR A 258 -5.99 -7.49 -0.58
N CYS A 259 -4.71 -7.79 -0.80
CA CYS A 259 -4.17 -9.14 -0.60
C CYS A 259 -4.30 -9.57 0.88
N GLU A 260 -3.96 -8.69 1.82
CA GLU A 260 -4.06 -8.96 3.26
C GLU A 260 -5.52 -9.18 3.71
N MET A 261 -6.47 -8.38 3.22
CA MET A 261 -7.91 -8.56 3.47
C MET A 261 -8.43 -9.90 2.96
N HIS A 262 -7.90 -10.37 1.83
CA HIS A 262 -8.25 -11.67 1.24
C HIS A 262 -7.45 -12.84 1.83
N GLY A 263 -6.82 -12.65 2.99
CA GLY A 263 -6.04 -13.68 3.70
C GLY A 263 -4.71 -14.06 3.03
N GLY A 264 -4.24 -13.24 2.07
CA GLY A 264 -3.00 -13.46 1.35
C GLY A 264 -1.93 -12.41 1.66
N LYS A 265 -0.97 -12.25 0.72
CA LYS A 265 0.15 -11.31 0.86
C LYS A 265 0.59 -10.79 -0.51
N LEU A 266 1.16 -9.59 -0.53
CA LEU A 266 1.87 -9.04 -1.69
C LEU A 266 3.38 -9.20 -1.47
N LEU A 267 4.06 -9.84 -2.41
CA LEU A 267 5.50 -10.07 -2.39
C LEU A 267 6.15 -9.34 -3.55
N LEU A 268 7.26 -8.68 -3.30
CA LEU A 268 8.05 -7.97 -4.31
C LEU A 268 9.45 -8.57 -4.39
N GLY A 269 10.03 -8.54 -5.58
CA GLY A 269 11.37 -9.07 -5.83
C GLY A 269 11.88 -8.70 -7.22
N SER A 270 12.90 -9.40 -7.69
CA SER A 270 13.46 -9.22 -9.02
C SER A 270 12.92 -10.29 -9.97
N ALA A 271 12.58 -9.88 -11.21
CA ALA A 271 12.14 -10.79 -12.25
C ALA A 271 13.32 -11.50 -12.91
N ASP A 272 13.11 -12.73 -13.40
CA ASP A 272 14.08 -13.46 -14.24
C ASP A 272 14.38 -12.69 -15.54
N LEU A 273 13.47 -11.80 -15.95
CA LEU A 273 13.63 -10.90 -17.11
C LEU A 273 14.55 -9.69 -16.80
N GLY A 274 15.03 -9.54 -15.57
CA GLY A 274 15.92 -8.47 -15.12
C GLY A 274 15.24 -7.26 -14.51
N GLY A 275 13.91 -7.15 -14.59
CA GLY A 275 13.10 -6.05 -14.02
C GLY A 275 12.45 -6.38 -12.69
N ALA A 276 11.29 -5.76 -12.43
CA ALA A 276 10.53 -5.97 -11.22
C ALA A 276 9.68 -7.26 -11.28
N TYR A 277 9.55 -7.91 -10.13
CA TYR A 277 8.66 -9.04 -9.91
C TYR A 277 7.71 -8.74 -8.75
N VAL A 278 6.42 -8.93 -8.99
CA VAL A 278 5.37 -8.77 -7.97
C VAL A 278 4.49 -10.02 -7.97
N LYS A 279 4.22 -10.56 -6.77
CA LYS A 279 3.33 -11.72 -6.59
C LYS A 279 2.26 -11.38 -5.57
N ALA A 280 1.01 -11.33 -6.03
CA ALA A 280 -0.18 -11.15 -5.22
C ALA A 280 -0.79 -12.51 -4.88
N GLY A 281 -1.03 -12.78 -3.60
CA GLY A 281 -1.67 -13.98 -3.11
C GLY A 281 -3.05 -13.69 -2.53
N PHE A 282 -4.01 -14.60 -2.77
CA PHE A 282 -5.38 -14.53 -2.30
C PHE A 282 -5.80 -15.91 -1.77
N HIS A 283 -6.37 -15.96 -0.58
CA HIS A 283 -6.95 -17.20 -0.06
C HIS A 283 -8.21 -17.53 -0.85
N ILE A 284 -8.34 -18.77 -1.32
CA ILE A 284 -9.50 -19.25 -2.09
C ILE A 284 -10.05 -20.54 -1.47
N GLU A 285 -11.34 -20.79 -1.67
CA GLU A 285 -12.03 -22.00 -1.23
C GLU A 285 -12.52 -22.84 -2.43
#